data_b7caee442137c04d5708774d9238f099
#
_entry.id   b7caee442137c04d5708774d9238f099
#
_cell.length_a   1.000
_cell.length_b   1.000
_cell.length_c   1.000
_cell.angle_alpha   90.00
_cell.angle_beta   90.00
_cell.angle_gamma   90.00
#
_symmetry.space_group_name_H-M   'P 1'
#
loop_
_entity.id
_entity.type
_entity.pdbx_description
1 polymer ?
#
loop_
_entity_poly.entity_id
_entity_poly.type
_entity_poly.pdbx_seq_one_letter_code
_entity_poly.pdbx_strand_id
1 'polypeptide(L)'
;VNGEDTRVYNFAIYRGPTLSNMYVYTSPNNGMGKNYVMDPEFNPVKTDYLAGYSSAKEIMSGYVWFVKNNSTDTIKATAVSGIDDYNGGTLPEGTELNIRTNYKGETFVEVEFAEYGAGVATTAAIKLTVTSADGTQSRDYLITLYTNDALPTLTLGENAVVERTDNAAKVAVTANKAGTLYYLAQEADKAAPDAETIVKEGKAVDVVAGENTLELTDLTKAGYNVYMLLKQEDGKASRIRSVSLKGLWTLGDVNKDDVVDLTDVAVLLDKITENESVSLSTGDINGDGVVDMTDVSVLLDTLTEK
;
A
#
# COMPACT_ATOMS: atom_id res chain seq x y z
N VAL A 1 14.32 -10.03 39.61
CA VAL A 1 15.11 -9.20 38.70
C VAL A 1 14.29 -9.11 37.45
N ASN A 2 13.79 -7.90 37.17
CA ASN A 2 12.94 -7.63 36.02
C ASN A 2 13.76 -7.86 34.75
N GLY A 3 13.43 -8.92 34.01
CA GLY A 3 13.84 -9.06 32.62
C GLY A 3 13.18 -7.92 31.85
N GLU A 4 13.98 -7.03 31.30
CA GLU A 4 13.47 -5.99 30.43
C GLU A 4 13.03 -6.66 29.12
N ASP A 5 11.73 -6.72 28.91
CA ASP A 5 11.11 -7.03 27.63
C ASP A 5 11.59 -6.02 26.59
N THR A 6 12.63 -6.37 25.83
CA THR A 6 13.15 -5.49 24.78
C THR A 6 12.35 -5.71 23.51
N ARG A 7 11.24 -5.01 23.35
CA ARG A 7 10.54 -4.93 22.07
C ARG A 7 11.23 -3.88 21.20
N VAL A 8 11.79 -4.28 20.08
CA VAL A 8 12.34 -3.34 19.10
C VAL A 8 11.19 -2.81 18.25
N TYR A 9 10.79 -1.58 18.49
CA TYR A 9 9.87 -0.86 17.62
C TYR A 9 10.67 0.00 16.66
N ASN A 10 10.58 -0.27 15.36
CA ASN A 10 11.15 0.60 14.34
C ASN A 10 10.21 1.77 14.09
N PHE A 11 10.52 2.94 14.65
CA PHE A 11 9.81 4.18 14.38
C PHE A 11 10.57 4.97 13.30
N ALA A 12 9.93 5.22 12.17
CA ALA A 12 10.41 6.24 11.25
C ALA A 12 9.97 7.62 11.77
N ILE A 13 10.87 8.36 12.41
CA ILE A 13 10.60 9.74 12.83
C ILE A 13 10.95 10.64 11.63
N TYR A 14 9.93 11.15 10.96
CA TYR A 14 10.09 12.17 9.93
C TYR A 14 10.01 13.56 10.58
N ARG A 15 11.07 14.37 10.43
CA ARG A 15 11.18 15.73 10.99
C ARG A 15 10.96 16.85 9.96
N GLY A 16 10.71 16.51 8.70
CA GLY A 16 10.51 17.48 7.62
C GLY A 16 9.10 18.06 7.56
N PRO A 17 8.86 19.03 6.67
CA PRO A 17 7.56 19.64 6.47
C PRO A 17 6.57 18.61 5.91
N THR A 18 5.36 18.59 6.47
CA THR A 18 4.30 17.64 6.09
C THR A 18 2.93 18.30 6.06
N LEU A 19 1.99 17.63 5.39
CA LEU A 19 0.56 17.89 5.57
C LEU A 19 0.06 17.13 6.82
N SER A 20 -0.89 17.71 7.54
CA SER A 20 -1.63 17.04 8.61
C SER A 20 -2.88 16.35 8.09
N ASN A 21 -3.43 16.83 6.97
CA ASN A 21 -4.57 16.24 6.29
C ASN A 21 -4.59 16.60 4.80
N MET A 22 -5.18 15.71 3.99
CA MET A 22 -5.45 15.91 2.56
C MET A 22 -6.65 15.06 2.12
N TYR A 23 -7.50 15.62 1.30
CA TYR A 23 -8.67 14.94 0.72
C TYR A 23 -9.08 15.61 -0.59
N VAL A 24 -9.87 14.93 -1.41
CA VAL A 24 -10.30 15.43 -2.72
C VAL A 24 -11.82 15.40 -2.80
N TYR A 25 -12.42 16.51 -3.23
CA TYR A 25 -13.86 16.67 -3.44
C TYR A 25 -14.22 17.10 -4.86
N THR A 26 -15.49 16.93 -5.23
CA THR A 26 -16.05 17.42 -6.52
C THR A 26 -16.56 18.86 -6.42
N SER A 27 -16.33 19.58 -5.31
CA SER A 27 -16.85 20.93 -5.07
C SER A 27 -15.86 21.76 -4.24
N PRO A 28 -15.76 23.06 -4.50
CA PRO A 28 -14.95 23.97 -3.69
C PRO A 28 -15.61 24.30 -2.33
N ASN A 29 -16.82 23.85 -2.10
CA ASN A 29 -17.53 24.05 -0.83
C ASN A 29 -17.52 22.74 -0.04
N ASN A 30 -16.64 22.66 0.93
CA ASN A 30 -16.49 21.51 1.83
C ASN A 30 -17.87 21.08 2.39
N GLY A 31 -18.22 19.81 2.20
CA GLY A 31 -19.51 19.23 2.60
C GLY A 31 -20.64 19.33 1.60
N MET A 32 -20.48 20.03 0.46
CA MET A 32 -21.49 20.10 -0.62
C MET A 32 -21.17 19.22 -1.82
N GLY A 33 -19.97 18.68 -1.91
CA GLY A 33 -19.53 17.77 -2.97
C GLY A 33 -19.52 16.30 -2.54
N LYS A 34 -19.05 15.45 -3.45
CA LYS A 34 -18.77 14.04 -3.19
C LYS A 34 -17.26 13.86 -3.04
N ASN A 35 -16.87 12.92 -2.19
CA ASN A 35 -15.46 12.59 -2.02
C ASN A 35 -14.97 11.75 -3.19
N TYR A 36 -13.78 12.05 -3.66
CA TYR A 36 -12.96 11.09 -4.37
C TYR A 36 -12.47 10.02 -3.40
N VAL A 37 -12.42 8.79 -3.82
CA VAL A 37 -11.81 7.71 -3.05
C VAL A 37 -10.30 7.81 -3.20
N MET A 38 -9.60 8.07 -2.12
CA MET A 38 -8.14 8.15 -2.11
C MET A 38 -7.51 6.78 -1.89
N ASP A 39 -6.43 6.52 -2.61
CA ASP A 39 -5.62 5.31 -2.52
C ASP A 39 -4.13 5.65 -2.57
N PRO A 40 -3.38 5.43 -1.48
CA PRO A 40 -3.88 5.05 -0.16
C PRO A 40 -4.71 6.16 0.50
N GLU A 41 -5.43 5.83 1.57
CA GLU A 41 -5.95 6.86 2.48
C GLU A 41 -4.81 7.77 2.93
N PHE A 42 -5.15 9.04 3.23
CA PHE A 42 -4.12 10.01 3.55
C PHE A 42 -3.28 9.58 4.75
N ASN A 43 -1.97 9.58 4.54
CA ASN A 43 -0.95 9.35 5.56
C ASN A 43 0.22 10.33 5.31
N PRO A 44 0.63 11.16 6.26
CA PRO A 44 1.64 12.20 6.07
C PRO A 44 2.99 11.73 5.53
N VAL A 45 3.33 10.45 5.73
CA VAL A 45 4.60 9.87 5.26
C VAL A 45 4.53 9.31 3.84
N LYS A 46 3.34 9.05 3.32
CA LYS A 46 3.14 8.67 1.92
C LYS A 46 3.21 9.92 1.04
N THR A 47 3.68 9.75 -0.18
CA THR A 47 3.96 10.89 -1.09
C THR A 47 3.30 10.76 -2.45
N ASP A 48 2.60 9.66 -2.70
CA ASP A 48 1.95 9.38 -3.96
C ASP A 48 0.53 8.84 -3.72
N TYR A 49 -0.46 9.51 -4.29
CA TYR A 49 -1.89 9.27 -4.10
C TYR A 49 -2.63 9.20 -5.42
N LEU A 50 -3.52 8.21 -5.53
CA LEU A 50 -4.59 8.21 -6.52
C LEU A 50 -5.89 8.67 -5.86
N ALA A 51 -6.66 9.48 -6.56
CA ALA A 51 -7.98 9.92 -6.11
C ALA A 51 -9.00 9.67 -7.23
N GLY A 52 -9.90 8.72 -7.01
CA GLY A 52 -10.88 8.26 -8.00
C GLY A 52 -12.29 8.69 -7.67
N TYR A 53 -13.05 9.11 -8.69
CA TYR A 53 -14.46 9.38 -8.59
C TYR A 53 -15.20 8.99 -9.87
N SER A 54 -16.29 8.22 -9.75
CA SER A 54 -17.10 7.80 -10.89
C SER A 54 -18.49 8.43 -10.84
N SER A 55 -18.95 8.93 -11.98
CA SER A 55 -20.27 9.54 -12.14
C SER A 55 -20.75 9.44 -13.58
N ALA A 56 -22.04 9.18 -13.77
CA ALA A 56 -22.68 9.32 -15.08
C ALA A 56 -22.86 10.79 -15.52
N LYS A 57 -22.65 11.73 -14.60
CA LYS A 57 -22.67 13.17 -14.88
C LYS A 57 -21.25 13.64 -15.22
N GLU A 58 -21.20 14.77 -15.88
CA GLU A 58 -19.97 15.49 -16.18
C GLU A 58 -19.18 15.82 -14.91
N ILE A 59 -17.87 15.58 -14.95
CA ILE A 59 -16.93 15.91 -13.90
C ILE A 59 -15.85 16.78 -14.53
N MET A 60 -15.94 18.09 -14.32
CA MET A 60 -15.01 19.07 -14.90
C MET A 60 -13.75 19.26 -14.06
N SER A 61 -13.88 19.17 -12.74
CA SER A 61 -12.82 19.48 -11.80
C SER A 61 -12.82 18.56 -10.58
N GLY A 62 -11.64 18.40 -10.00
CA GLY A 62 -11.45 17.93 -8.63
C GLY A 62 -10.83 19.02 -7.78
N TYR A 63 -11.17 19.07 -6.51
CA TYR A 63 -10.66 20.05 -5.55
C TYR A 63 -9.83 19.32 -4.51
N VAL A 64 -8.51 19.53 -4.57
CA VAL A 64 -7.55 18.93 -3.62
C VAL A 64 -7.41 19.85 -2.43
N TRP A 65 -7.97 19.43 -1.30
CA TRP A 65 -7.92 20.11 -0.02
C TRP A 65 -6.74 19.63 0.80
N PHE A 66 -6.10 20.52 1.53
CA PHE A 66 -4.96 20.16 2.37
C PHE A 66 -4.83 21.07 3.58
N VAL A 67 -4.26 20.51 4.65
CA VAL A 67 -3.94 21.23 5.88
C VAL A 67 -2.46 21.02 6.19
N LYS A 68 -1.74 22.11 6.41
CA LYS A 68 -0.33 22.08 6.83
C LYS A 68 -0.20 21.52 8.25
N ASN A 69 0.80 20.73 8.50
CA ASN A 69 1.12 20.29 9.87
C ASN A 69 1.70 21.45 10.68
N ASN A 70 2.53 22.28 10.06
CA ASN A 70 3.05 23.51 10.67
C ASN A 70 2.52 24.73 9.89
N SER A 71 1.90 25.67 10.57
CA SER A 71 1.29 26.86 9.96
C SER A 71 2.29 27.77 9.24
N THR A 72 3.56 27.74 9.64
CA THR A 72 4.63 28.55 9.08
C THR A 72 5.24 27.96 7.80
N ASP A 73 4.99 26.69 7.50
CA ASP A 73 5.44 26.06 6.27
C ASP A 73 4.75 26.68 5.06
N THR A 74 5.43 26.73 3.94
CA THR A 74 4.87 27.18 2.65
C THR A 74 4.43 25.99 1.82
N ILE A 75 3.42 26.19 0.95
CA ILE A 75 2.99 25.18 -0.01
C ILE A 75 2.96 25.83 -1.40
N LYS A 76 3.49 25.07 -2.37
CA LYS A 76 3.40 25.35 -3.79
C LYS A 76 2.68 24.19 -4.46
N ALA A 77 1.75 24.49 -5.38
CA ALA A 77 1.10 23.51 -6.23
C ALA A 77 1.55 23.69 -7.67
N THR A 78 1.87 22.59 -8.34
CA THR A 78 2.27 22.61 -9.76
C THR A 78 1.56 21.54 -10.56
N ALA A 79 1.26 21.83 -11.82
CA ALA A 79 0.74 20.89 -12.79
C ALA A 79 1.76 19.77 -13.07
N VAL A 80 1.29 18.54 -13.24
CA VAL A 80 2.09 17.41 -13.70
C VAL A 80 1.55 16.92 -15.05
N SER A 81 0.24 16.67 -15.17
CA SER A 81 -0.36 16.23 -16.42
C SER A 81 -1.89 16.43 -16.42
N GLY A 82 -2.49 16.44 -17.62
CA GLY A 82 -3.94 16.33 -17.82
C GLY A 82 -4.79 17.49 -17.31
N ILE A 83 -4.20 18.64 -17.01
CA ILE A 83 -4.88 19.84 -16.52
C ILE A 83 -5.15 20.78 -17.71
N ASP A 84 -6.38 21.29 -17.80
CA ASP A 84 -6.81 22.20 -18.86
C ASP A 84 -5.97 23.49 -18.91
N ASP A 85 -5.54 23.88 -20.11
CA ASP A 85 -4.86 25.14 -20.38
C ASP A 85 -5.81 26.27 -20.85
N TYR A 86 -7.12 25.98 -20.89
CA TYR A 86 -8.21 26.84 -21.39
C TYR A 86 -8.12 27.20 -22.88
N ASN A 87 -7.24 26.52 -23.63
CA ASN A 87 -7.08 26.70 -25.07
C ASN A 87 -7.26 25.41 -25.87
N GLY A 88 -7.80 24.35 -25.20
CA GLY A 88 -8.03 23.03 -25.79
C GLY A 88 -6.80 22.11 -25.74
N GLY A 89 -5.87 22.40 -24.84
CA GLY A 89 -4.68 21.57 -24.55
C GLY A 89 -4.51 21.31 -23.05
N THR A 90 -3.27 21.02 -22.67
CA THR A 90 -2.88 20.80 -21.27
C THR A 90 -1.81 21.77 -20.82
N LEU A 91 -1.87 22.18 -19.55
CA LEU A 91 -0.80 22.95 -18.93
C LEU A 91 0.52 22.17 -18.99
N PRO A 92 1.63 22.84 -19.32
CA PRO A 92 2.97 22.25 -19.21
C PRO A 92 3.28 21.79 -17.79
N GLU A 93 4.02 20.69 -17.66
CA GLU A 93 4.52 20.24 -16.36
C GLU A 93 5.32 21.34 -15.66
N GLY A 94 5.13 21.48 -14.35
CA GLY A 94 5.76 22.49 -13.52
C GLY A 94 5.04 23.84 -13.51
N THR A 95 3.99 24.05 -14.33
CA THR A 95 3.17 25.26 -14.27
C THR A 95 2.57 25.43 -12.88
N GLU A 96 2.74 26.60 -12.28
CA GLU A 96 2.21 26.89 -10.95
C GLU A 96 0.69 27.04 -10.96
N LEU A 97 0.03 26.37 -10.02
CA LEU A 97 -1.42 26.39 -9.84
C LEU A 97 -1.80 27.27 -8.66
N ASN A 98 -2.93 27.97 -8.81
CA ASN A 98 -3.44 28.85 -7.78
C ASN A 98 -3.97 28.06 -6.57
N ILE A 99 -3.39 28.34 -5.41
CA ILE A 99 -3.92 27.89 -4.12
C ILE A 99 -4.99 28.90 -3.69
N ARG A 100 -6.19 28.43 -3.44
CA ARG A 100 -7.35 29.22 -3.04
C ARG A 100 -7.74 28.90 -1.58
N THR A 101 -8.44 29.85 -0.96
CA THR A 101 -8.99 29.68 0.39
C THR A 101 -10.48 29.97 0.33
N ASN A 102 -11.30 29.09 0.88
CA ASN A 102 -12.74 29.30 0.94
C ASN A 102 -13.12 30.26 2.11
N TYR A 103 -14.43 30.56 2.23
CA TYR A 103 -14.96 31.43 3.27
C TYR A 103 -14.78 30.92 4.71
N LYS A 104 -14.42 29.63 4.90
CA LYS A 104 -14.08 29.02 6.20
C LYS A 104 -12.58 29.04 6.51
N GLY A 105 -11.77 29.60 5.62
CA GLY A 105 -10.30 29.61 5.77
C GLY A 105 -9.64 28.28 5.37
N GLU A 106 -10.37 27.36 4.74
CA GLU A 106 -9.83 26.09 4.28
C GLU A 106 -9.15 26.26 2.92
N THR A 107 -8.00 25.64 2.73
CA THR A 107 -7.13 25.79 1.55
C THR A 107 -7.29 24.64 0.56
N PHE A 108 -7.33 24.94 -0.74
CA PHE A 108 -7.43 23.94 -1.79
C PHE A 108 -6.78 24.41 -3.10
N VAL A 109 -6.54 23.44 -4.00
CA VAL A 109 -6.23 23.64 -5.41
C VAL A 109 -7.36 23.06 -6.24
N GLU A 110 -7.84 23.82 -7.22
CA GLU A 110 -8.74 23.33 -8.25
C GLU A 110 -7.91 22.68 -9.35
N VAL A 111 -8.31 21.47 -9.74
CA VAL A 111 -7.70 20.67 -10.80
C VAL A 111 -8.77 20.47 -11.87
N GLU A 112 -8.73 21.30 -12.91
CA GLU A 112 -9.64 21.17 -14.04
C GLU A 112 -9.09 20.15 -15.03
N PHE A 113 -9.93 19.20 -15.47
CA PHE A 113 -9.51 18.18 -16.41
C PHE A 113 -9.49 18.74 -17.84
N ALA A 114 -8.43 18.48 -18.58
CA ALA A 114 -8.32 18.87 -20.00
C ALA A 114 -9.36 18.14 -20.88
N GLU A 115 -9.78 16.96 -20.47
CA GLU A 115 -10.87 16.22 -21.10
C GLU A 115 -11.96 15.94 -20.05
N TYR A 116 -13.19 16.33 -20.33
CA TYR A 116 -14.33 16.10 -19.46
C TYR A 116 -15.63 15.88 -20.25
N GLY A 117 -16.64 15.37 -19.59
CA GLY A 117 -17.94 15.09 -20.17
C GLY A 117 -18.69 14.03 -19.37
N ALA A 118 -19.94 13.79 -19.69
CA ALA A 118 -20.75 12.78 -19.04
C ALA A 118 -20.17 11.39 -19.29
N GLY A 119 -19.68 10.72 -18.24
CA GLY A 119 -19.08 9.39 -18.32
C GLY A 119 -17.67 9.34 -18.90
N VAL A 120 -17.04 10.49 -19.19
CA VAL A 120 -15.67 10.52 -19.70
C VAL A 120 -14.67 10.02 -18.67
N ALA A 121 -13.80 9.13 -19.07
CA ALA A 121 -12.72 8.59 -18.26
C ALA A 121 -11.44 9.40 -18.51
N THR A 122 -11.01 10.19 -17.53
CA THR A 122 -9.86 11.08 -17.66
C THR A 122 -8.97 11.08 -16.42
N THR A 123 -7.76 11.59 -16.56
CA THR A 123 -6.80 11.74 -15.47
C THR A 123 -6.18 13.13 -15.49
N ALA A 124 -5.89 13.66 -14.29
CA ALA A 124 -5.06 14.85 -14.12
C ALA A 124 -4.17 14.66 -12.88
N ALA A 125 -2.96 15.18 -12.92
CA ALA A 125 -2.03 15.04 -11.81
C ALA A 125 -1.43 16.39 -11.42
N ILE A 126 -1.31 16.60 -10.10
CA ILE A 126 -0.64 17.75 -9.49
C ILE A 126 0.42 17.30 -8.50
N LYS A 127 1.36 18.19 -8.24
CA LYS A 127 2.33 18.05 -7.18
C LYS A 127 2.17 19.19 -6.17
N LEU A 128 2.02 18.83 -4.88
CA LEU A 128 2.09 19.78 -3.77
C LEU A 128 3.47 19.67 -3.15
N THR A 129 4.23 20.76 -3.13
CA THR A 129 5.52 20.85 -2.45
C THR A 129 5.35 21.63 -1.16
N VAL A 130 5.54 20.98 -0.03
CA VAL A 130 5.54 21.60 1.30
C VAL A 130 6.98 21.91 1.66
N THR A 131 7.26 23.17 2.01
CA THR A 131 8.61 23.64 2.35
C THR A 131 8.61 24.22 3.75
N SER A 132 9.61 23.86 4.56
CA SER A 132 9.80 24.37 5.90
C SER A 132 9.97 25.91 5.90
N ALA A 133 9.62 26.56 7.01
CA ALA A 133 9.68 28.02 7.12
C ALA A 133 11.08 28.61 6.86
N ASP A 134 12.14 27.86 7.14
CA ASP A 134 13.53 28.22 6.88
C ASP A 134 14.01 27.90 5.46
N GLY A 135 13.15 27.26 4.66
CA GLY A 135 13.47 26.87 3.29
C GLY A 135 14.47 25.71 3.14
N THR A 136 14.90 25.09 4.26
CA THR A 136 15.98 24.07 4.23
C THR A 136 15.50 22.68 3.88
N GLN A 137 14.22 22.39 4.05
CA GLN A 137 13.62 21.07 3.79
C GLN A 137 12.35 21.22 2.96
N SER A 138 12.09 20.25 2.10
CA SER A 138 10.83 20.18 1.35
C SER A 138 10.35 18.74 1.24
N ARG A 139 9.03 18.59 1.03
CA ARG A 139 8.40 17.32 0.73
C ARG A 139 7.39 17.49 -0.39
N ASP A 140 7.49 16.63 -1.39
CA ASP A 140 6.55 16.56 -2.51
C ASP A 140 5.48 15.50 -2.24
N TYR A 141 4.23 15.84 -2.59
CA TYR A 141 3.09 14.94 -2.66
C TYR A 141 2.58 14.94 -4.10
N LEU A 142 2.61 13.79 -4.76
CA LEU A 142 2.00 13.59 -6.07
C LEU A 142 0.56 13.13 -5.87
N ILE A 143 -0.38 13.83 -6.48
CA ILE A 143 -1.81 13.48 -6.41
C ILE A 143 -2.32 13.34 -7.85
N THR A 144 -2.72 12.13 -8.23
CA THR A 144 -3.35 11.84 -9.51
C THR A 144 -4.85 11.66 -9.30
N LEU A 145 -5.64 12.58 -9.85
CA LEU A 145 -7.08 12.48 -9.91
C LEU A 145 -7.48 11.67 -11.14
N TYR A 146 -8.47 10.83 -11.03
CA TYR A 146 -9.03 10.12 -12.18
C TYR A 146 -10.55 9.96 -12.06
N THR A 147 -11.22 9.89 -13.20
CA THR A 147 -12.67 9.76 -13.29
C THR A 147 -13.06 8.50 -14.07
N ASN A 148 -14.21 7.93 -13.75
CA ASN A 148 -14.91 6.90 -14.54
C ASN A 148 -13.99 5.75 -15.00
N ASP A 149 -13.23 5.18 -14.06
CA ASP A 149 -12.34 4.05 -14.32
C ASP A 149 -11.24 4.32 -15.35
N ALA A 150 -10.74 5.56 -15.44
CA ALA A 150 -9.63 5.92 -16.32
C ALA A 150 -8.36 5.09 -16.06
N LEU A 151 -8.18 4.61 -14.83
CA LEU A 151 -7.06 3.75 -14.43
C LEU A 151 -7.53 2.33 -14.12
N PRO A 152 -6.68 1.32 -14.35
CA PRO A 152 -6.94 -0.02 -13.86
C PRO A 152 -6.86 -0.06 -12.34
N THR A 153 -7.71 -0.86 -11.71
CA THR A 153 -7.70 -1.09 -10.26
C THR A 153 -7.82 -2.58 -9.94
N LEU A 154 -7.17 -2.96 -8.84
CA LEU A 154 -7.31 -4.29 -8.24
C LEU A 154 -7.91 -4.15 -6.85
N THR A 155 -8.87 -5.00 -6.53
CA THR A 155 -9.48 -5.09 -5.20
C THR A 155 -9.33 -6.52 -4.67
N LEU A 156 -8.93 -6.62 -3.40
CA LEU A 156 -8.84 -7.86 -2.65
C LEU A 156 -9.92 -7.84 -1.56
N GLY A 157 -10.73 -8.89 -1.51
CA GLY A 157 -11.70 -9.07 -0.41
C GLY A 157 -11.01 -9.46 0.90
N GLU A 158 -11.76 -9.41 2.00
CA GLU A 158 -11.26 -9.86 3.32
C GLU A 158 -10.78 -11.31 3.32
N ASN A 159 -11.38 -12.17 2.48
CA ASN A 159 -11.02 -13.58 2.31
C ASN A 159 -10.40 -13.83 0.94
N ALA A 160 -9.49 -12.97 0.50
CA ALA A 160 -8.86 -13.09 -0.82
C ALA A 160 -8.08 -14.41 -0.98
N VAL A 161 -7.50 -14.96 0.07
CA VAL A 161 -6.87 -16.28 0.05
C VAL A 161 -7.96 -17.34 0.14
N VAL A 162 -8.28 -17.96 -1.01
CA VAL A 162 -9.34 -18.98 -1.14
C VAL A 162 -8.84 -20.36 -0.76
N GLU A 163 -7.60 -20.67 -1.07
CA GLU A 163 -6.95 -21.95 -0.81
C GLU A 163 -5.47 -21.74 -0.52
N ARG A 164 -4.91 -22.53 0.39
CA ARG A 164 -3.48 -22.56 0.68
C ARG A 164 -3.07 -24.00 1.02
N THR A 165 -2.14 -24.55 0.24
CA THR A 165 -1.51 -25.86 0.44
C THR A 165 0.00 -25.69 0.60
N ASP A 166 0.72 -26.75 0.88
CA ASP A 166 2.17 -26.71 1.13
C ASP A 166 2.96 -26.05 -0.02
N ASN A 167 2.50 -26.25 -1.26
CA ASN A 167 3.21 -25.80 -2.45
C ASN A 167 2.41 -24.89 -3.39
N ALA A 168 1.17 -24.54 -3.03
CA ALA A 168 0.29 -23.74 -3.85
C ALA A 168 -0.64 -22.85 -3.05
N ALA A 169 -1.20 -21.81 -3.70
CA ALA A 169 -2.29 -21.02 -3.15
C ALA A 169 -3.19 -20.50 -4.27
N LYS A 170 -4.46 -20.21 -3.92
CA LYS A 170 -5.39 -19.50 -4.79
C LYS A 170 -5.80 -18.19 -4.13
N VAL A 171 -5.70 -17.12 -4.89
CA VAL A 171 -6.04 -15.76 -4.44
C VAL A 171 -7.13 -15.20 -5.34
N ALA A 172 -8.27 -14.85 -4.76
CA ALA A 172 -9.34 -14.15 -5.46
C ALA A 172 -8.99 -12.65 -5.58
N VAL A 173 -9.10 -12.12 -6.79
CA VAL A 173 -8.83 -10.72 -7.08
C VAL A 173 -9.88 -10.18 -8.04
N THR A 174 -10.38 -8.98 -7.78
CA THR A 174 -11.32 -8.30 -8.69
C THR A 174 -10.58 -7.21 -9.44
N ALA A 175 -10.63 -7.25 -10.76
CA ALA A 175 -10.09 -6.24 -11.66
C ALA A 175 -11.24 -5.41 -12.25
N ASN A 176 -11.13 -4.07 -12.28
CA ASN A 176 -12.13 -3.25 -12.95
C ASN A 176 -12.02 -3.29 -14.48
N LYS A 177 -10.88 -3.73 -15.01
CA LYS A 177 -10.57 -3.82 -16.43
C LYS A 177 -9.81 -5.09 -16.77
N ALA A 178 -9.92 -5.54 -18.01
CA ALA A 178 -9.04 -6.56 -18.54
C ALA A 178 -7.60 -6.02 -18.71
N GLY A 179 -6.61 -6.90 -18.62
CA GLY A 179 -5.20 -6.57 -18.77
C GLY A 179 -4.31 -7.70 -18.30
N THR A 180 -3.02 -7.45 -18.19
CA THR A 180 -2.05 -8.40 -17.67
C THR A 180 -1.79 -8.13 -16.19
N LEU A 181 -2.08 -9.11 -15.35
CA LEU A 181 -1.78 -9.10 -13.92
C LEU A 181 -0.37 -9.66 -13.70
N TYR A 182 0.53 -8.81 -13.24
CA TYR A 182 1.86 -9.22 -12.78
C TYR A 182 1.80 -9.47 -11.28
N TYR A 183 2.44 -10.55 -10.84
CA TYR A 183 2.49 -10.89 -9.42
C TYR A 183 3.83 -11.50 -9.02
N LEU A 184 4.27 -11.17 -7.81
CA LEU A 184 5.49 -11.67 -7.21
C LEU A 184 5.20 -12.15 -5.79
N ALA A 185 5.44 -13.45 -5.54
CA ALA A 185 5.38 -14.02 -4.21
C ALA A 185 6.79 -14.00 -3.60
N GLN A 186 6.93 -13.36 -2.46
CA GLN A 186 8.19 -13.32 -1.70
C GLN A 186 7.94 -13.80 -0.29
N GLU A 187 8.93 -14.42 0.36
CA GLU A 187 8.85 -14.76 1.77
C GLU A 187 8.54 -13.51 2.62
N ALA A 188 7.77 -13.70 3.69
CA ALA A 188 7.15 -12.60 4.43
C ALA A 188 8.13 -11.64 5.10
N ASP A 189 9.39 -12.05 5.29
CA ASP A 189 10.48 -11.27 5.88
C ASP A 189 11.18 -10.32 4.90
N LYS A 190 10.91 -10.45 3.59
CA LYS A 190 11.52 -9.62 2.57
C LYS A 190 10.84 -8.26 2.42
N ALA A 191 11.62 -7.26 2.07
CA ALA A 191 11.11 -5.92 1.79
C ALA A 191 10.13 -5.93 0.60
N ALA A 192 9.09 -5.07 0.68
CA ALA A 192 8.13 -4.93 -0.40
C ALA A 192 8.81 -4.47 -1.70
N PRO A 193 8.54 -5.13 -2.84
CA PRO A 193 9.10 -4.76 -4.13
C PRO A 193 8.41 -3.51 -4.69
N ASP A 194 9.09 -2.80 -5.57
CA ASP A 194 8.48 -1.77 -6.41
C ASP A 194 7.78 -2.37 -7.64
N ALA A 195 7.09 -1.51 -8.40
CA ALA A 195 6.34 -1.91 -9.58
C ALA A 195 7.25 -2.48 -10.69
N GLU A 196 8.45 -1.94 -10.85
CA GLU A 196 9.40 -2.40 -11.86
C GLU A 196 9.90 -3.82 -11.54
N THR A 197 10.22 -4.07 -10.29
CA THR A 197 10.62 -5.39 -9.79
C THR A 197 9.50 -6.41 -9.98
N ILE A 198 8.23 -6.07 -9.65
CA ILE A 198 7.09 -6.98 -9.85
C ILE A 198 6.93 -7.35 -11.34
N VAL A 199 7.06 -6.39 -12.24
CA VAL A 199 6.92 -6.63 -13.69
C VAL A 199 8.10 -7.46 -14.23
N LYS A 200 9.32 -7.21 -13.73
CA LYS A 200 10.54 -7.83 -14.23
C LYS A 200 10.76 -9.26 -13.70
N GLU A 201 10.49 -9.47 -12.41
CA GLU A 201 10.83 -10.72 -11.71
C GLU A 201 9.60 -11.57 -11.41
N GLY A 202 8.41 -10.97 -11.48
CA GLY A 202 7.15 -11.66 -11.23
C GLY A 202 6.67 -12.53 -12.39
N LYS A 203 5.63 -13.29 -12.13
CA LYS A 203 4.88 -14.04 -13.14
C LYS A 203 3.78 -13.13 -13.70
N ALA A 204 3.30 -13.41 -14.91
CA ALA A 204 2.24 -12.66 -15.57
C ALA A 204 1.08 -13.59 -15.97
N VAL A 205 -0.15 -13.10 -15.84
CA VAL A 205 -1.38 -13.79 -16.26
C VAL A 205 -2.39 -12.77 -16.79
N ASP A 206 -3.08 -13.12 -17.86
CA ASP A 206 -4.15 -12.28 -18.38
C ASP A 206 -5.40 -12.41 -17.49
N VAL A 207 -6.02 -11.29 -17.19
CA VAL A 207 -7.24 -11.21 -16.39
C VAL A 207 -8.33 -10.45 -17.14
N VAL A 208 -9.57 -10.78 -16.83
CA VAL A 208 -10.76 -10.08 -17.35
C VAL A 208 -11.29 -9.08 -16.34
N ALA A 209 -12.13 -8.15 -16.78
CA ALA A 209 -12.88 -7.30 -15.85
C ALA A 209 -13.82 -8.17 -15.02
N GLY A 210 -13.88 -7.92 -13.71
CA GLY A 210 -14.62 -8.70 -12.73
C GLY A 210 -13.73 -9.58 -11.88
N GLU A 211 -14.29 -10.66 -11.35
CA GLU A 211 -13.61 -11.61 -10.47
C GLU A 211 -12.67 -12.52 -11.26
N ASN A 212 -11.47 -12.70 -10.73
CA ASN A 212 -10.45 -13.60 -11.23
C ASN A 212 -9.86 -14.41 -10.06
N THR A 213 -9.31 -15.58 -10.38
CA THR A 213 -8.56 -16.39 -9.41
C THR A 213 -7.12 -16.50 -9.88
N LEU A 214 -6.20 -16.01 -9.07
CA LEU A 214 -4.77 -16.16 -9.27
C LEU A 214 -4.31 -17.48 -8.67
N GLU A 215 -3.69 -18.33 -9.46
CA GLU A 215 -3.09 -19.58 -9.01
C GLU A 215 -1.59 -19.39 -8.82
N LEU A 216 -1.13 -19.62 -7.59
CA LEU A 216 0.28 -19.58 -7.23
C LEU A 216 0.79 -21.01 -7.07
N THR A 217 1.92 -21.28 -7.69
CA THR A 217 2.63 -22.59 -7.62
C THR A 217 4.05 -22.35 -7.13
N ASP A 218 4.75 -23.45 -6.85
CA ASP A 218 6.16 -23.44 -6.45
C ASP A 218 6.39 -22.72 -5.09
N LEU A 219 5.39 -22.74 -4.24
CA LEU A 219 5.49 -22.25 -2.86
C LEU A 219 6.09 -23.35 -1.95
N THR A 220 6.46 -22.97 -0.76
CA THR A 220 6.80 -23.86 0.35
C THR A 220 5.82 -23.64 1.50
N LYS A 221 6.01 -24.32 2.63
CA LYS A 221 5.23 -24.06 3.86
C LYS A 221 5.53 -22.69 4.50
N ALA A 222 6.50 -21.94 4.00
CA ALA A 222 6.81 -20.59 4.51
C ALA A 222 5.62 -19.62 4.34
N GLY A 223 5.62 -18.57 5.14
CA GLY A 223 4.74 -17.41 4.91
C GLY A 223 5.22 -16.57 3.74
N TYR A 224 4.30 -16.07 2.94
CA TYR A 224 4.60 -15.22 1.78
C TYR A 224 3.77 -13.94 1.81
N ASN A 225 4.32 -12.87 1.24
CA ASN A 225 3.56 -11.74 0.76
C ASN A 225 3.49 -11.82 -0.77
N VAL A 226 2.29 -11.79 -1.33
CA VAL A 226 2.05 -11.80 -2.77
C VAL A 226 1.71 -10.38 -3.21
N TYR A 227 2.58 -9.77 -3.99
CA TYR A 227 2.42 -8.43 -4.53
C TYR A 227 1.89 -8.50 -5.95
N MET A 228 0.90 -7.67 -6.28
CA MET A 228 0.16 -7.73 -7.54
C MET A 228 0.02 -6.34 -8.16
N LEU A 229 0.13 -6.28 -9.48
CA LEU A 229 0.00 -5.06 -10.29
C LEU A 229 -0.74 -5.39 -11.59
N LEU A 230 -1.86 -4.73 -11.86
CA LEU A 230 -2.58 -4.83 -13.14
C LEU A 230 -2.04 -3.77 -14.11
N LYS A 231 -1.63 -4.21 -15.31
CA LYS A 231 -1.15 -3.31 -16.37
C LYS A 231 -1.97 -3.51 -17.65
N GLN A 232 -2.31 -2.39 -18.29
CA GLN A 232 -2.98 -2.36 -19.59
C GLN A 232 -1.98 -2.20 -20.73
N GLU A 233 -2.40 -2.51 -21.95
CA GLU A 233 -1.58 -2.36 -23.16
C GLU A 233 -1.15 -0.90 -23.42
N ASP A 234 -1.96 0.06 -23.01
CA ASP A 234 -1.64 1.51 -23.10
C ASP A 234 -0.60 1.99 -22.07
N GLY A 235 -0.08 1.08 -21.25
CA GLY A 235 0.92 1.32 -20.23
C GLY A 235 0.37 1.77 -18.87
N LYS A 236 -0.93 2.07 -18.76
CA LYS A 236 -1.54 2.41 -17.48
C LYS A 236 -1.49 1.23 -16.52
N ALA A 237 -1.21 1.49 -15.27
CA ALA A 237 -1.07 0.46 -14.25
C ALA A 237 -1.90 0.79 -13.01
N SER A 238 -2.34 -0.25 -12.31
CA SER A 238 -2.97 -0.13 -11.01
C SER A 238 -1.93 0.20 -9.92
N ARG A 239 -2.40 0.53 -8.73
CA ARG A 239 -1.57 0.44 -7.52
C ARG A 239 -1.17 -1.01 -7.26
N ILE A 240 0.00 -1.17 -6.62
CA ILE A 240 0.40 -2.47 -6.07
C ILE A 240 -0.58 -2.84 -4.96
N ARG A 241 -1.10 -4.06 -5.04
CA ARG A 241 -1.87 -4.71 -3.96
C ARG A 241 -1.06 -5.87 -3.42
N SER A 242 -1.26 -6.18 -2.15
CA SER A 242 -0.62 -7.33 -1.54
C SER A 242 -1.58 -8.12 -0.67
N VAL A 243 -1.35 -9.42 -0.59
CA VAL A 243 -2.02 -10.32 0.34
C VAL A 243 -0.98 -11.21 1.00
N SER A 244 -1.16 -11.47 2.29
CA SER A 244 -0.26 -12.34 3.04
C SER A 244 -0.79 -13.76 3.07
N LEU A 245 0.05 -14.72 2.72
CA LEU A 245 -0.18 -16.14 2.88
C LEU A 245 0.49 -16.59 4.17
N LYS A 246 -0.30 -17.14 5.09
CA LYS A 246 0.24 -17.69 6.35
C LYS A 246 1.18 -18.85 6.06
N GLY A 247 2.23 -18.98 6.86
CA GLY A 247 3.06 -20.17 6.90
C GLY A 247 2.25 -21.39 7.44
N LEU A 248 2.59 -22.57 6.93
CA LEU A 248 1.92 -23.84 7.27
C LEU A 248 2.81 -24.75 8.15
N TRP A 249 3.97 -24.25 8.59
CA TRP A 249 4.77 -24.99 9.56
C TRP A 249 4.02 -25.17 10.87
N THR A 250 4.18 -26.34 11.44
CA THR A 250 3.60 -26.66 12.75
C THR A 250 4.26 -25.81 13.83
N LEU A 251 3.48 -25.31 14.78
CA LEU A 251 4.03 -24.62 15.94
C LEU A 251 4.92 -25.61 16.72
N GLY A 252 6.14 -25.20 17.01
CA GLY A 252 7.17 -26.05 17.61
C GLY A 252 8.13 -26.68 16.60
N ASP A 253 7.82 -26.72 15.32
CA ASP A 253 8.71 -27.20 14.25
C ASP A 253 9.66 -26.05 13.84
N VAL A 254 10.66 -25.82 14.64
CA VAL A 254 11.59 -24.68 14.51
C VAL A 254 12.65 -24.96 13.44
N ASN A 255 13.07 -26.21 13.28
CA ASN A 255 14.04 -26.65 12.28
C ASN A 255 13.40 -26.90 10.90
N LYS A 256 12.03 -26.96 10.85
CA LYS A 256 11.21 -27.12 9.62
C LYS A 256 11.42 -28.47 8.92
N ASP A 257 11.54 -29.55 9.70
CA ASP A 257 11.65 -30.91 9.19
C ASP A 257 10.33 -31.70 9.23
N ASP A 258 9.21 -31.03 9.58
CA ASP A 258 7.85 -31.58 9.75
C ASP A 258 7.65 -32.47 10.98
N VAL A 259 8.63 -32.52 11.87
CA VAL A 259 8.56 -33.27 13.14
C VAL A 259 8.80 -32.26 14.26
N VAL A 260 7.96 -32.32 15.31
CA VAL A 260 8.18 -31.52 16.53
C VAL A 260 8.81 -32.42 17.57
N ASP A 261 10.11 -32.27 17.79
CA ASP A 261 10.88 -33.11 18.74
C ASP A 261 11.99 -32.33 19.47
N LEU A 262 12.89 -33.04 20.16
CA LEU A 262 13.97 -32.44 20.95
C LEU A 262 15.01 -31.70 20.07
N THR A 263 15.05 -31.98 18.78
CA THR A 263 15.94 -31.22 17.86
C THR A 263 15.47 -29.80 17.67
N ASP A 264 14.14 -29.54 17.69
CA ASP A 264 13.56 -28.20 17.65
C ASP A 264 13.88 -27.41 18.92
N VAL A 265 13.82 -28.06 20.07
CA VAL A 265 14.20 -27.43 21.35
C VAL A 265 15.64 -26.96 21.28
N ALA A 266 16.55 -27.81 20.77
CA ALA A 266 17.96 -27.45 20.61
C ALA A 266 18.14 -26.27 19.65
N VAL A 267 17.49 -26.29 18.47
CA VAL A 267 17.57 -25.22 17.49
C VAL A 267 16.97 -23.92 18.02
N LEU A 268 15.82 -23.98 18.74
CA LEU A 268 15.21 -22.81 19.36
C LEU A 268 16.13 -22.18 20.40
N LEU A 269 16.75 -22.99 21.25
CA LEU A 269 17.69 -22.54 22.26
C LEU A 269 18.94 -21.90 21.65
N ASP A 270 19.54 -22.52 20.62
CA ASP A 270 20.71 -22.00 19.93
C ASP A 270 20.41 -20.63 19.32
N LYS A 271 19.29 -20.50 18.60
CA LYS A 271 18.89 -19.23 17.98
C LYS A 271 18.66 -18.11 18.98
N ILE A 272 17.97 -18.40 20.11
CA ILE A 272 17.76 -17.42 21.18
C ILE A 272 19.09 -16.99 21.80
N THR A 273 19.99 -17.93 22.07
CA THR A 273 21.30 -17.62 22.69
C THR A 273 22.22 -16.85 21.75
N GLU A 274 22.11 -17.06 20.46
CA GLU A 274 22.87 -16.34 19.42
C GLU A 274 22.21 -15.03 18.98
N ASN A 275 21.07 -14.64 19.57
CA ASN A 275 20.22 -13.50 19.16
C ASN A 275 19.78 -13.57 17.69
N GLU A 276 19.59 -14.76 17.15
CA GLU A 276 19.01 -14.94 15.84
C GLU A 276 17.47 -14.85 15.89
N SER A 277 16.88 -14.32 14.83
CA SER A 277 15.41 -14.25 14.73
C SER A 277 14.79 -15.61 14.48
N VAL A 278 13.75 -15.92 15.22
CA VAL A 278 12.86 -17.09 15.01
C VAL A 278 11.49 -16.58 14.60
N SER A 279 10.83 -17.29 13.67
CA SER A 279 9.47 -16.96 13.29
C SER A 279 8.49 -17.20 14.46
N LEU A 280 7.63 -16.23 14.75
CA LEU A 280 6.55 -16.39 15.73
C LEU A 280 5.66 -17.61 15.41
N SER A 281 5.45 -17.92 14.12
CA SER A 281 4.60 -19.04 13.70
C SER A 281 5.12 -20.42 14.09
N THR A 282 6.42 -20.55 14.39
CA THR A 282 7.04 -21.82 14.81
C THR A 282 7.64 -21.77 16.21
N GLY A 283 8.06 -20.58 16.66
CA GLY A 283 8.82 -20.42 17.90
C GLY A 283 8.07 -19.83 19.08
N ASP A 284 6.97 -19.13 18.87
CA ASP A 284 6.13 -18.55 19.94
C ASP A 284 5.14 -19.61 20.45
N ILE A 285 5.65 -20.52 21.29
CA ILE A 285 4.92 -21.71 21.73
C ILE A 285 3.85 -21.36 22.76
N ASN A 286 4.13 -20.36 23.60
CA ASN A 286 3.22 -19.90 24.64
C ASN A 286 2.19 -18.87 24.14
N GLY A 287 2.36 -18.32 22.93
CA GLY A 287 1.45 -17.36 22.28
C GLY A 287 1.47 -15.96 22.87
N ASP A 288 2.57 -15.54 23.53
CA ASP A 288 2.68 -14.21 24.14
C ASP A 288 3.21 -13.13 23.18
N GLY A 289 3.59 -13.52 21.94
CA GLY A 289 4.06 -12.66 20.88
C GLY A 289 5.56 -12.38 20.92
N VAL A 290 6.31 -13.09 21.74
CA VAL A 290 7.78 -13.03 21.86
C VAL A 290 8.33 -14.44 21.76
N VAL A 291 9.48 -14.62 21.12
CA VAL A 291 10.18 -15.91 21.14
C VAL A 291 11.36 -15.79 22.10
N ASP A 292 11.26 -16.47 23.26
CA ASP A 292 12.29 -16.42 24.30
C ASP A 292 12.47 -17.77 25.04
N MET A 293 13.18 -17.74 26.16
CA MET A 293 13.43 -18.95 26.96
C MET A 293 12.18 -19.58 27.57
N THR A 294 11.07 -18.84 27.65
CA THR A 294 9.80 -19.41 28.14
C THR A 294 9.21 -20.37 27.11
N ASP A 295 9.38 -20.09 25.81
CA ASP A 295 8.95 -20.97 24.72
C ASP A 295 9.73 -22.28 24.70
N VAL A 296 11.05 -22.19 24.94
CA VAL A 296 11.90 -23.39 25.08
C VAL A 296 11.37 -24.29 26.20
N SER A 297 11.01 -23.70 27.33
CA SER A 297 10.46 -24.45 28.46
C SER A 297 9.13 -25.09 28.12
N VAL A 298 8.20 -24.35 27.51
CA VAL A 298 6.88 -24.85 27.13
C VAL A 298 6.97 -25.94 26.07
N LEU A 299 7.86 -25.77 25.07
CA LEU A 299 8.09 -26.79 24.04
C LEU A 299 8.62 -28.10 24.66
N LEU A 300 9.59 -27.98 25.57
CA LEU A 300 10.18 -29.13 26.27
C LEU A 300 9.12 -29.85 27.11
N ASP A 301 8.30 -29.13 27.87
CA ASP A 301 7.22 -29.68 28.66
C ASP A 301 6.19 -30.42 27.77
N THR A 302 5.80 -29.81 26.64
CA THR A 302 4.87 -30.43 25.68
C THR A 302 5.38 -31.74 25.09
N LEU A 303 6.71 -31.88 24.90
CA LEU A 303 7.34 -33.09 24.38
C LEU A 303 7.53 -34.17 25.44
N THR A 304 7.67 -33.79 26.71
CA THR A 304 7.92 -34.71 27.81
C THR A 304 6.63 -35.27 28.47
N GLU A 305 5.50 -34.57 28.26
CA GLU A 305 4.18 -35.02 28.75
C GLU A 305 3.50 -36.09 27.86
N LYS A 306 4.10 -36.44 26.71
CA LYS A 306 3.65 -37.51 25.79
C LYS A 306 4.33 -38.83 26.14
#